data_db1540636162447ba24fdf591042f900
#
_entry.id   db1540636162447ba24fdf591042f900
#
_cell.length_a   1.000
_cell.length_b   1.000
_cell.length_c   1.000
_cell.angle_alpha   90.00
_cell.angle_beta   90.00
_cell.angle_gamma   90.00
#
_symmetry.space_group_name_H-M   'P 1'
#
loop_
_entity.id
_entity.type
_entity.pdbx_description
1 polymer ?
#
loop_
_entity_poly.entity_id
_entity_poly.type
_entity_poly.pdbx_seq_one_letter_code
_entity_poly.pdbx_strand_id
1 'polypeptide(L)'
;MNPGRLEGLLEALPRDLRCTFEFRDLSWIQPDINKLLARFGAAFCIYELAGYRSPLTITAEFAYVRLHGPGPGKYQESYSSGQLRRWSKQIEDWAKELASIYIYFDNDQAGYAARNALELKRLVNDKNSRADAYVA
;
A
#
# COMPACT_ATOMS: atom_id res chain seq x y z
N MET A 1 -13.69 1.32 17.18
CA MET A 1 -12.30 0.86 17.30
C MET A 1 -12.10 0.10 18.60
N ASN A 2 -11.34 -1.02 18.61
CA ASN A 2 -10.94 -1.77 19.81
C ASN A 2 -9.48 -2.23 19.66
N PRO A 3 -8.50 -1.41 20.12
CA PRO A 3 -7.06 -1.70 19.98
C PRO A 3 -6.63 -2.99 20.66
N GLY A 4 -7.24 -3.36 21.80
CA GLY A 4 -6.90 -4.59 22.51
C GLY A 4 -7.21 -5.87 21.71
N ARG A 5 -8.26 -5.85 20.87
CA ARG A 5 -8.54 -6.98 19.97
C ARG A 5 -7.51 -7.09 18.85
N LEU A 6 -7.04 -5.95 18.32
CA LEU A 6 -5.95 -5.93 17.33
C LEU A 6 -4.66 -6.45 17.95
N GLU A 7 -4.33 -6.00 19.16
CA GLU A 7 -3.14 -6.46 19.89
C GLU A 7 -3.19 -7.97 20.14
N GLY A 8 -4.29 -8.49 20.66
CA GLY A 8 -4.47 -9.94 20.87
C GLY A 8 -4.38 -10.75 19.58
N LEU A 9 -4.88 -10.21 18.44
CA LEU A 9 -4.67 -10.84 17.14
C LEU A 9 -3.20 -10.87 16.74
N LEU A 10 -2.50 -9.72 16.85
CA LEU A 10 -1.09 -9.62 16.52
C LEU A 10 -0.20 -10.52 17.38
N GLU A 11 -0.55 -10.70 18.66
CA GLU A 11 0.14 -11.62 19.57
C GLU A 11 -0.04 -13.09 19.19
N ALA A 12 -1.21 -13.44 18.63
CA ALA A 12 -1.52 -14.80 18.21
C ALA A 12 -0.92 -15.20 16.87
N LEU A 13 -0.47 -14.23 16.06
CA LEU A 13 0.15 -14.50 14.76
C LEU A 13 1.61 -14.94 14.91
N PRO A 14 2.09 -15.90 14.07
CA PRO A 14 3.51 -16.24 14.00
C PRO A 14 4.38 -15.00 13.73
N ARG A 15 5.52 -14.88 14.42
CA ARG A 15 6.39 -13.71 14.34
C ARG A 15 7.11 -13.54 13.00
N ASP A 16 7.27 -14.61 12.26
CA ASP A 16 7.86 -14.65 10.91
C ASP A 16 6.86 -14.39 9.80
N LEU A 17 5.58 -14.26 10.14
CA LEU A 17 4.52 -13.98 9.17
C LEU A 17 4.51 -12.49 8.81
N ARG A 18 4.74 -12.18 7.54
CA ARG A 18 4.48 -10.84 7.00
C ARG A 18 2.96 -10.63 6.88
N CYS A 19 2.43 -9.71 7.66
CA CYS A 19 1.01 -9.38 7.62
C CYS A 19 0.79 -7.88 7.39
N THR A 20 -0.33 -7.54 6.77
CA THR A 20 -0.76 -6.16 6.54
C THR A 20 -2.21 -5.97 6.97
N PHE A 21 -2.51 -4.77 7.46
CA PHE A 21 -3.84 -4.41 7.96
C PHE A 21 -4.37 -3.19 7.20
N GLU A 22 -5.51 -3.37 6.52
CA GLU A 22 -6.23 -2.31 5.85
C GLU A 22 -7.42 -1.86 6.71
N PHE A 23 -7.39 -0.60 7.15
CA PHE A 23 -8.45 -0.02 7.97
C PHE A 23 -9.34 0.89 7.14
N ARG A 24 -10.60 0.50 6.97
CA ARG A 24 -11.61 1.30 6.25
C ARG A 24 -12.35 2.29 7.13
N ASP A 25 -12.38 2.05 8.43
CA ASP A 25 -12.91 2.98 9.43
C ASP A 25 -11.78 3.92 9.88
N LEU A 26 -11.96 5.21 9.63
CA LEU A 26 -10.96 6.25 9.90
C LEU A 26 -10.57 6.35 11.38
N SER A 27 -11.41 5.84 12.30
CA SER A 27 -11.06 5.79 13.72
C SER A 27 -9.81 4.95 14.03
N TRP A 28 -9.45 4.03 13.11
CA TRP A 28 -8.24 3.20 13.24
C TRP A 28 -6.98 3.88 12.70
N ILE A 29 -7.11 5.00 11.97
CA ILE A 29 -5.97 5.71 11.38
C ILE A 29 -5.44 6.70 12.41
N GLN A 30 -4.70 6.20 13.38
CA GLN A 30 -4.17 6.95 14.51
C GLN A 30 -2.73 6.56 14.84
N PRO A 31 -1.93 7.47 15.42
CA PRO A 31 -0.52 7.21 15.75
C PRO A 31 -0.33 5.98 16.65
N ASP A 32 -1.22 5.73 17.60
CA ASP A 32 -1.07 4.61 18.53
C ASP A 32 -1.32 3.25 17.85
N ILE A 33 -2.22 3.19 16.86
CA ILE A 33 -2.39 2.01 16.01
C ILE A 33 -1.14 1.77 15.17
N ASN A 34 -0.56 2.81 14.59
CA ASN A 34 0.69 2.70 13.83
C ASN A 34 1.85 2.19 14.70
N LYS A 35 1.98 2.69 15.93
CA LYS A 35 2.97 2.19 16.91
C LYS A 35 2.74 0.71 17.25
N LEU A 36 1.46 0.32 17.43
CA LEU A 36 1.09 -1.05 17.70
C LEU A 36 1.50 -1.97 16.54
N LEU A 37 1.15 -1.61 15.30
CA LEU A 37 1.56 -2.36 14.11
C LEU A 37 3.08 -2.48 14.02
N ALA A 38 3.80 -1.36 14.19
CA ALA A 38 5.27 -1.33 14.12
C ALA A 38 5.93 -2.24 15.16
N ARG A 39 5.40 -2.31 16.39
CA ARG A 39 5.89 -3.20 17.44
C ARG A 39 5.85 -4.68 17.04
N PHE A 40 4.89 -5.06 16.18
CA PHE A 40 4.74 -6.43 15.70
C PHE A 40 5.30 -6.65 14.27
N GLY A 41 5.90 -5.62 13.66
CA GLY A 41 6.40 -5.71 12.27
C GLY A 41 5.29 -5.87 11.24
N ALA A 42 4.05 -5.51 11.59
CA ALA A 42 2.89 -5.57 10.70
C ALA A 42 2.79 -4.28 9.87
N ALA A 43 2.50 -4.41 8.57
CA ALA A 43 2.37 -3.27 7.69
C ALA A 43 0.98 -2.62 7.81
N PHE A 44 0.94 -1.29 7.87
CA PHE A 44 -0.25 -0.52 7.55
C PHE A 44 -0.49 -0.60 6.04
N CYS A 45 -1.68 -1.05 5.63
CA CYS A 45 -2.05 -1.03 4.21
C CYS A 45 -2.38 0.40 3.78
N ILE A 46 -1.53 0.96 2.95
CA ILE A 46 -1.79 2.24 2.28
C ILE A 46 -2.79 2.00 1.16
N TYR A 47 -3.83 2.83 1.05
CA TYR A 47 -4.81 2.64 -0.02
C TYR A 47 -5.38 3.94 -0.57
N GLU A 48 -5.82 3.89 -1.82
CA GLU A 48 -6.68 4.88 -2.46
C GLU A 48 -8.02 4.25 -2.80
N LEU A 49 -9.12 4.86 -2.35
CA LEU A 49 -10.47 4.39 -2.61
C LEU A 49 -11.47 5.54 -2.61
N ALA A 50 -12.29 5.63 -3.64
CA ALA A 50 -13.39 6.60 -3.73
C ALA A 50 -12.95 8.05 -3.46
N GLY A 51 -11.83 8.46 -4.04
CA GLY A 51 -11.24 9.80 -3.86
C GLY A 51 -10.52 10.04 -2.54
N TYR A 52 -10.52 9.07 -1.63
CA TYR A 52 -9.75 9.13 -0.39
C TYR A 52 -8.40 8.43 -0.55
N ARG A 53 -7.35 9.06 -0.03
CA ARG A 53 -6.03 8.45 0.14
C ARG A 53 -5.70 8.36 1.62
N SER A 54 -5.33 7.17 2.07
CA SER A 54 -4.80 6.98 3.43
C SER A 54 -3.44 7.65 3.60
N PRO A 55 -2.98 7.90 4.85
CA PRO A 55 -1.61 8.32 5.10
C PRO A 55 -0.59 7.34 4.50
N LEU A 56 0.55 7.87 4.02
CA LEU A 56 1.67 7.08 3.51
C LEU A 56 2.56 6.57 4.66
N THR A 57 1.94 5.93 5.65
CA THR A 57 2.62 5.50 6.87
C THR A 57 3.27 4.14 6.70
N ILE A 58 4.55 4.04 7.03
CA ILE A 58 5.31 2.78 7.03
C ILE A 58 5.43 2.30 8.47
N THR A 59 4.99 1.06 8.74
CA THR A 59 5.02 0.42 10.07
C THR A 59 5.78 -0.90 10.08
N ALA A 60 6.33 -1.32 8.94
CA ALA A 60 7.10 -2.55 8.79
C ALA A 60 8.32 -2.31 7.89
N GLU A 61 9.17 -3.31 7.73
CA GLU A 61 10.29 -3.30 6.77
C GLU A 61 9.85 -3.34 5.29
N PHE A 62 8.57 -3.42 5.05
CA PHE A 62 7.97 -3.41 3.71
C PHE A 62 6.77 -2.48 3.64
N ALA A 63 6.48 -1.97 2.44
CA ALA A 63 5.26 -1.24 2.13
C ALA A 63 4.24 -2.15 1.45
N TYR A 64 2.96 -1.93 1.75
CA TYR A 64 1.84 -2.61 1.09
C TYR A 64 0.79 -1.59 0.68
N VAL A 65 0.53 -1.50 -0.62
CA VAL A 65 -0.34 -0.47 -1.22
C VAL A 65 -1.45 -1.12 -2.04
N ARG A 66 -2.68 -0.61 -1.90
CA ARG A 66 -3.83 -1.01 -2.72
C ARG A 66 -4.45 0.20 -3.40
N LEU A 67 -4.54 0.16 -4.71
CA LEU A 67 -5.02 1.23 -5.57
C LEU A 67 -6.35 0.82 -6.20
N HIS A 68 -7.46 1.26 -5.57
CA HIS A 68 -8.82 0.86 -5.94
C HIS A 68 -9.48 1.79 -6.97
N GLY A 69 -8.72 2.70 -7.57
CA GLY A 69 -9.19 3.69 -8.53
C GLY A 69 -9.05 5.12 -8.02
N PRO A 70 -8.71 6.07 -8.91
CA PRO A 70 -8.40 7.45 -8.55
C PRO A 70 -9.62 8.34 -8.32
N GLY A 71 -10.78 7.95 -8.83
CA GLY A 71 -12.00 8.74 -8.83
C GLY A 71 -12.93 8.46 -7.64
N PRO A 72 -14.09 9.12 -7.61
CA PRO A 72 -15.09 8.94 -6.55
C PRO A 72 -15.80 7.59 -6.59
N GLY A 73 -15.75 6.89 -7.72
CA GLY A 73 -16.28 5.53 -7.86
C GLY A 73 -15.32 4.50 -7.25
N LYS A 74 -15.90 3.46 -6.63
CA LYS A 74 -15.09 2.36 -6.10
C LYS A 74 -14.69 1.41 -7.23
N TYR A 75 -13.41 1.01 -7.27
CA TYR A 75 -12.88 0.03 -8.23
C TYR A 75 -13.01 0.45 -9.70
N GLN A 76 -13.08 1.75 -9.96
CA GLN A 76 -13.33 2.32 -11.28
C GLN A 76 -12.21 3.28 -11.68
N GLU A 77 -12.25 3.67 -12.95
CA GLU A 77 -11.34 4.61 -13.59
C GLU A 77 -9.88 4.15 -13.68
N SER A 78 -9.18 4.72 -14.63
CA SER A 78 -7.77 4.48 -14.85
C SER A 78 -6.93 5.56 -14.15
N TYR A 79 -5.85 5.16 -13.52
CA TYR A 79 -4.84 6.11 -13.08
C TYR A 79 -4.20 6.80 -14.29
N SER A 80 -4.09 8.12 -14.25
CA SER A 80 -3.38 8.89 -15.26
C SER A 80 -1.87 8.66 -15.16
N SER A 81 -1.14 8.85 -16.25
CA SER A 81 0.34 8.76 -16.24
C SER A 81 0.98 9.73 -15.24
N GLY A 82 0.33 10.88 -14.95
CA GLY A 82 0.78 11.81 -13.91
C GLY A 82 0.67 11.22 -12.50
N GLN A 83 -0.44 10.49 -12.21
CA GLN A 83 -0.65 9.80 -10.94
C GLN A 83 0.35 8.64 -10.79
N LEU A 84 0.55 7.84 -11.83
CA LEU A 84 1.51 6.73 -11.82
C LEU A 84 2.95 7.22 -11.66
N ARG A 85 3.34 8.36 -12.27
CA ARG A 85 4.66 8.98 -12.02
C ARG A 85 4.86 9.42 -10.56
N ARG A 86 3.81 9.91 -9.89
CA ARG A 86 3.91 10.23 -8.45
C ARG A 86 4.11 8.98 -7.61
N TRP A 87 3.42 7.90 -7.93
CA TRP A 87 3.64 6.60 -7.29
C TRP A 87 5.04 6.04 -7.57
N SER A 88 5.52 6.10 -8.82
CA SER A 88 6.89 5.69 -9.15
C SER A 88 7.92 6.44 -8.31
N LYS A 89 7.78 7.76 -8.14
CA LYS A 89 8.68 8.54 -7.28
C LYS A 89 8.60 8.12 -5.80
N GLN A 90 7.39 7.85 -5.30
CA GLN A 90 7.23 7.37 -3.93
C GLN A 90 7.89 6.00 -3.72
N ILE A 91 7.79 5.11 -4.71
CA ILE A 91 8.46 3.79 -4.70
C ILE A 91 9.98 3.98 -4.67
N GLU A 92 10.53 4.88 -5.49
CA GLU A 92 11.96 5.20 -5.49
C GLU A 92 12.46 5.67 -4.12
N ASP A 93 11.67 6.51 -3.43
CA ASP A 93 12.03 6.98 -2.10
C ASP A 93 11.97 5.86 -1.06
N TRP A 94 10.95 5.02 -1.08
CA TRP A 94 10.84 3.87 -0.18
C TRP A 94 11.90 2.80 -0.44
N ALA A 95 12.28 2.58 -1.70
CA ALA A 95 13.29 1.59 -2.06
C ALA A 95 14.69 1.85 -1.49
N LYS A 96 14.93 3.04 -0.95
CA LYS A 96 16.18 3.38 -0.25
C LYS A 96 16.27 2.77 1.15
N GLU A 97 15.11 2.47 1.76
CA GLU A 97 15.03 2.08 3.17
C GLU A 97 14.28 0.76 3.40
N LEU A 98 13.37 0.39 2.49
CA LEU A 98 12.51 -0.78 2.66
C LEU A 98 13.05 -2.01 1.94
N ALA A 99 12.88 -3.18 2.56
CA ALA A 99 13.27 -4.46 1.98
C ALA A 99 12.38 -4.87 0.79
N SER A 100 11.10 -4.51 0.81
CA SER A 100 10.14 -4.85 -0.24
C SER A 100 9.00 -3.84 -0.33
N ILE A 101 8.44 -3.69 -1.55
CA ILE A 101 7.28 -2.83 -1.79
C ILE A 101 6.28 -3.61 -2.64
N TYR A 102 5.07 -3.79 -2.13
CA TYR A 102 3.98 -4.47 -2.80
C TYR A 102 2.91 -3.46 -3.20
N ILE A 103 2.54 -3.44 -4.47
CA ILE A 103 1.49 -2.53 -4.99
C ILE A 103 0.52 -3.33 -5.82
N TYR A 104 -0.74 -3.29 -5.43
CA TYR A 104 -1.85 -3.97 -6.08
C TYR A 104 -2.84 -2.95 -6.64
N PHE A 105 -3.26 -3.17 -7.87
CA PHE A 105 -4.31 -2.42 -8.53
C PHE A 105 -5.61 -3.23 -8.50
N ASP A 106 -6.65 -2.63 -7.95
CA ASP A 106 -7.98 -3.23 -7.81
C ASP A 106 -9.06 -2.44 -8.58
N ASN A 107 -8.66 -1.60 -9.55
CA ASN A 107 -9.55 -0.86 -10.43
C ASN A 107 -9.86 -1.67 -11.69
N ASP A 108 -10.54 -2.81 -11.51
CA ASP A 108 -10.71 -3.84 -12.55
C ASP A 108 -11.65 -3.46 -13.69
N GLN A 109 -12.39 -2.36 -13.59
CA GLN A 109 -13.25 -1.89 -14.67
C GLN A 109 -12.45 -1.78 -15.98
N ALA A 110 -12.94 -2.41 -17.04
CA ALA A 110 -12.36 -2.37 -18.38
C ALA A 110 -10.85 -2.74 -18.46
N GLY A 111 -10.34 -3.55 -17.52
CA GLY A 111 -8.93 -4.00 -17.48
C GLY A 111 -7.94 -2.90 -17.13
N TYR A 112 -8.39 -1.85 -16.45
CA TYR A 112 -7.51 -0.75 -16.03
C TYR A 112 -6.42 -1.20 -15.06
N ALA A 113 -6.74 -2.09 -14.12
CA ALA A 113 -5.79 -2.59 -13.14
C ALA A 113 -4.51 -3.14 -13.80
N ALA A 114 -4.64 -4.07 -14.73
CA ALA A 114 -3.52 -4.66 -15.45
C ALA A 114 -2.71 -3.64 -16.25
N ARG A 115 -3.39 -2.70 -16.93
CA ARG A 115 -2.72 -1.63 -17.70
C ARG A 115 -1.94 -0.68 -16.81
N ASN A 116 -2.53 -0.25 -15.70
CA ASN A 116 -1.87 0.64 -14.74
C ASN A 116 -0.70 -0.04 -14.05
N ALA A 117 -0.82 -1.33 -13.70
CA ALA A 117 0.27 -2.11 -13.12
C ALA A 117 1.46 -2.21 -14.08
N LEU A 118 1.21 -2.52 -15.37
CA LEU A 118 2.26 -2.58 -16.39
C LEU A 118 2.92 -1.22 -16.62
N GLU A 119 2.16 -0.12 -16.66
CA GLU A 119 2.71 1.23 -16.83
C GLU A 119 3.56 1.61 -15.62
N LEU A 120 3.07 1.38 -14.39
CA LEU A 120 3.84 1.66 -13.17
C LEU A 120 5.13 0.84 -13.13
N LYS A 121 5.08 -0.45 -13.48
CA LYS A 121 6.25 -1.32 -13.56
C LYS A 121 7.31 -0.78 -14.54
N ARG A 122 6.89 -0.28 -15.70
CA ARG A 122 7.81 0.36 -16.65
C ARG A 122 8.45 1.61 -16.07
N LEU A 123 7.65 2.49 -15.47
CA LEU A 123 8.13 3.74 -14.85
C LEU A 123 9.17 3.48 -13.73
N VAL A 124 9.00 2.41 -12.97
CA VAL A 124 9.93 2.01 -11.90
C VAL A 124 11.20 1.40 -12.50
N ASN A 125 11.07 0.49 -13.48
CA ASN A 125 12.22 -0.21 -14.07
C ASN A 125 13.10 0.71 -14.92
N ASP A 126 12.52 1.67 -15.63
CA ASP A 126 13.29 2.64 -16.46
C ASP A 126 14.24 3.50 -15.61
N LYS A 127 14.01 3.58 -14.31
CA LYS A 127 14.79 4.41 -13.38
C LYS A 127 15.66 3.64 -12.40
N ASN A 128 15.35 2.37 -12.12
CA ASN A 128 16.01 1.61 -11.06
C ASN A 128 16.42 0.20 -11.49
N SER A 129 17.71 0.00 -11.69
CA SER A 129 18.32 -1.35 -11.77
C SER A 129 18.58 -1.97 -10.39
N ARG A 130 18.03 -1.45 -9.28
CA ARG A 130 18.44 -1.80 -7.91
C ARG A 130 17.35 -2.05 -6.86
N ALA A 131 16.07 -2.01 -7.17
CA ALA A 131 15.03 -2.30 -6.17
C ALA A 131 14.09 -3.40 -6.66
N ASP A 132 13.92 -4.44 -5.85
CA ASP A 132 12.87 -5.45 -6.06
C ASP A 132 11.52 -4.84 -5.70
N ALA A 133 10.92 -4.11 -6.65
CA ALA A 133 9.55 -3.64 -6.55
C ALA A 133 8.62 -4.65 -7.22
N TYR A 134 7.74 -5.24 -6.44
CA TYR A 134 6.71 -6.14 -6.96
C TYR A 134 5.43 -5.34 -7.21
N VAL A 135 5.11 -5.11 -8.49
CA VAL A 135 3.85 -4.51 -8.95
C VAL A 135 2.98 -5.63 -9.49
N ALA A 136 1.87 -5.88 -8.82
CA ALA A 136 0.88 -6.88 -9.21
C ALA A 136 -0.52 -6.27 -9.37
#